data_1cefc97e40e8c753568b5e483a27e425
#
_entry.id   1cefc97e40e8c753568b5e483a27e425
#
_cell.length_a   1.000
_cell.length_b   1.000
_cell.length_c   1.000
_cell.angle_alpha   90.00
_cell.angle_beta   90.00
_cell.angle_gamma   90.00
#
_symmetry.space_group_name_H-M   'P 1'
#
loop_
_entity.id
_entity.type
_entity.pdbx_description
1 polymer ?
#
loop_
_entity_poly.entity_id
_entity_poly.type
_entity_poly.pdbx_seq_one_letter_code
_entity_poly.pdbx_strand_id
1 'polypeptide(L)'
;LRFCVLELQVVGFRFDLASVLGRVSAHTFDPQHPLLQAIMNDPQLADTKRIAEPWDVGMGGWQTGNFADGWQEWNDRYRDRVRNFWLSDIDYARRASAAPVGIGGFAIRLAGSSNTFSAERGPLASVNFVAAHDGFTVHDLVSYDVKHNIGNGEQGRDGADTNRSFNHGTEGPTSDPGVLAVRRKAIRN
;
A
#
# COMPACT_ATOMS: atom_id res chain seq x y z
N LEU A 1 22.74 -6.38 4.78
CA LEU A 1 22.23 -6.78 3.45
C LEU A 1 23.14 -7.82 2.78
N ARG A 2 24.45 -7.56 2.61
CA ARG A 2 25.40 -8.49 1.98
C ARG A 2 25.36 -9.90 2.60
N PHE A 3 25.39 -10.01 3.92
CA PHE A 3 25.26 -11.30 4.61
C PHE A 3 23.99 -12.05 4.19
N CYS A 4 22.86 -11.36 4.12
CA CYS A 4 21.59 -12.00 3.73
C CYS A 4 21.63 -12.54 2.28
N VAL A 5 22.30 -11.81 1.38
CA VAL A 5 22.41 -12.25 -0.02
C VAL A 5 23.42 -13.40 -0.15
N LEU A 6 24.60 -13.27 0.44
CA LEU A 6 25.69 -14.20 0.25
C LEU A 6 25.51 -15.51 1.02
N GLU A 7 25.06 -15.42 2.27
CA GLU A 7 24.94 -16.58 3.15
C GLU A 7 23.53 -17.18 3.18
N LEU A 8 22.48 -16.33 3.12
CA LEU A 8 21.10 -16.77 3.19
C LEU A 8 20.42 -16.83 1.83
N GLN A 9 21.12 -16.44 0.75
CA GLN A 9 20.62 -16.46 -0.64
C GLN A 9 19.31 -15.68 -0.83
N VAL A 10 19.14 -14.56 -0.10
CA VAL A 10 18.00 -13.67 -0.24
C VAL A 10 18.07 -12.94 -1.59
N VAL A 11 16.98 -12.97 -2.36
CA VAL A 11 16.92 -12.42 -3.72
C VAL A 11 16.38 -10.98 -3.78
N GLY A 12 16.01 -10.40 -2.64
CA GLY A 12 15.52 -9.02 -2.57
C GLY A 12 15.13 -8.61 -1.16
N PHE A 13 14.89 -7.31 -0.99
CA PHE A 13 14.55 -6.69 0.29
C PHE A 13 13.35 -5.76 0.12
N ARG A 14 12.45 -5.80 1.07
CA ARG A 14 11.50 -4.73 1.31
C ARG A 14 12.00 -3.91 2.50
N PHE A 15 12.18 -2.62 2.29
CA PHE A 15 12.66 -1.68 3.30
C PHE A 15 11.46 -0.99 3.96
N ASP A 16 11.32 -1.24 5.25
CA ASP A 16 10.29 -0.63 6.09
C ASP A 16 10.59 0.86 6.27
N LEU A 17 9.54 1.72 6.21
CA LEU A 17 9.68 3.17 6.34
C LEU A 17 10.87 3.74 5.53
N ALA A 18 11.02 3.29 4.28
CA ALA A 18 12.23 3.52 3.50
C ALA A 18 12.53 5.01 3.22
N SER A 19 11.54 5.90 3.30
CA SER A 19 11.76 7.34 3.19
C SER A 19 12.69 7.89 4.27
N VAL A 20 12.77 7.24 5.44
CA VAL A 20 13.75 7.60 6.50
C VAL A 20 15.19 7.47 6.01
N LEU A 21 15.49 6.50 5.14
CA LEU A 21 16.84 6.24 4.62
C LEU A 21 17.37 7.35 3.70
N GLY A 22 16.46 8.13 3.13
CA GLY A 22 16.79 9.26 2.26
C GLY A 22 16.56 10.63 2.90
N ARG A 23 16.30 10.71 4.21
CA ARG A 23 16.09 12.00 4.89
C ARG A 23 17.39 12.76 5.08
N VAL A 24 17.45 13.98 4.54
CA VAL A 24 18.56 14.93 4.74
C VAL A 24 18.23 15.97 5.81
N SER A 25 16.96 16.16 6.13
CA SER A 25 16.46 17.03 7.21
C SER A 25 15.10 16.54 7.70
N ALA A 26 14.52 17.21 8.69
CA ALA A 26 13.21 16.85 9.26
C ALA A 26 12.09 16.72 8.21
N HIS A 27 12.18 17.44 7.08
CA HIS A 27 11.10 17.54 6.10
C HIS A 27 11.53 17.25 4.65
N THR A 28 12.82 16.95 4.42
CA THR A 28 13.38 16.82 3.07
C THR A 28 13.84 15.39 2.82
N PHE A 29 13.36 14.81 1.74
CA PHE A 29 13.82 13.54 1.19
C PHE A 29 14.70 13.81 -0.03
N ASP A 30 15.82 13.09 -0.11
CA ASP A 30 16.72 13.10 -1.25
C ASP A 30 16.85 11.68 -1.83
N PRO A 31 16.33 11.40 -3.03
CA PRO A 31 16.48 10.10 -3.68
C PRO A 31 17.94 9.75 -3.99
N GLN A 32 18.85 10.73 -3.99
CA GLN A 32 20.28 10.55 -4.19
C GLN A 32 21.08 10.48 -2.87
N HIS A 33 20.37 10.36 -1.74
CA HIS A 33 21.02 10.27 -0.42
C HIS A 33 22.13 9.19 -0.41
N PRO A 34 23.31 9.46 0.18
CA PRO A 34 24.46 8.55 0.15
C PRO A 34 24.15 7.12 0.57
N LEU A 35 23.26 6.91 1.55
CA LEU A 35 22.86 5.57 1.97
C LEU A 35 22.07 4.83 0.87
N LEU A 36 21.12 5.50 0.22
CA LEU A 36 20.37 4.91 -0.90
C LEU A 36 21.30 4.58 -2.07
N GLN A 37 22.24 5.47 -2.37
CA GLN A 37 23.25 5.26 -3.40
C GLN A 37 24.21 4.11 -3.04
N ALA A 38 24.62 3.98 -1.79
CA ALA A 38 25.45 2.86 -1.34
C ALA A 38 24.76 1.51 -1.53
N ILE A 39 23.45 1.44 -1.27
CA ILE A 39 22.65 0.22 -1.52
C ILE A 39 22.54 -0.06 -3.03
N MET A 40 22.32 0.98 -3.83
CA MET A 40 22.16 0.86 -5.28
C MET A 40 23.43 0.41 -6.00
N ASN A 41 24.58 0.94 -5.57
CA ASN A 41 25.86 0.76 -6.25
C ASN A 41 26.71 -0.40 -5.66
N ASP A 42 26.16 -1.15 -4.70
CA ASP A 42 26.86 -2.30 -4.11
C ASP A 42 26.87 -3.48 -5.10
N PRO A 43 28.03 -3.93 -5.59
CA PRO A 43 28.12 -5.02 -6.56
C PRO A 43 27.50 -6.33 -6.08
N GLN A 44 27.51 -6.59 -4.75
CA GLN A 44 26.92 -7.80 -4.17
C GLN A 44 25.40 -7.74 -4.05
N LEU A 45 24.82 -6.56 -4.25
CA LEU A 45 23.38 -6.34 -4.25
C LEU A 45 22.83 -6.05 -5.66
N ALA A 46 23.66 -6.09 -6.70
CA ALA A 46 23.29 -5.66 -8.06
C ALA A 46 22.03 -6.37 -8.57
N ASP A 47 21.94 -7.69 -8.38
CA ASP A 47 20.83 -8.51 -8.86
C ASP A 47 19.67 -8.64 -7.85
N THR A 48 19.74 -7.93 -6.71
CA THR A 48 18.67 -7.99 -5.71
C THR A 48 17.54 -7.01 -6.01
N LYS A 49 16.31 -7.43 -5.72
CA LYS A 49 15.15 -6.52 -5.75
C LYS A 49 15.21 -5.58 -4.56
N ARG A 50 14.97 -4.29 -4.82
CA ARG A 50 14.90 -3.23 -3.81
C ARG A 50 13.51 -2.63 -3.83
N ILE A 51 12.70 -2.96 -2.82
CA ILE A 51 11.32 -2.52 -2.69
C ILE A 51 11.23 -1.56 -1.51
N ALA A 52 10.89 -0.32 -1.76
CA ALA A 52 10.66 0.66 -0.71
C ALA A 52 9.21 0.61 -0.22
N GLU A 53 9.01 0.70 1.08
CA GLU A 53 7.82 1.31 1.63
C GLU A 53 8.05 2.83 1.61
N PRO A 54 7.43 3.55 0.65
CA PRO A 54 7.86 4.92 0.34
C PRO A 54 7.17 5.97 1.22
N TRP A 55 7.01 5.69 2.51
CA TRP A 55 6.48 6.61 3.50
C TRP A 55 7.10 6.38 4.87
N ASP A 56 6.90 7.35 5.77
CA ASP A 56 7.14 7.25 7.19
C ASP A 56 6.17 8.19 7.95
N VAL A 57 6.22 8.16 9.29
CA VAL A 57 5.32 8.93 10.16
C VAL A 57 5.69 10.41 10.30
N GLY A 58 6.83 10.84 9.75
CA GLY A 58 7.30 12.22 9.87
C GLY A 58 6.64 13.16 8.86
N MET A 59 6.71 14.45 9.13
CA MET A 59 6.28 15.47 8.17
C MET A 59 7.09 15.33 6.87
N GLY A 60 6.43 15.38 5.70
CA GLY A 60 7.07 15.12 4.42
C GLY A 60 7.49 13.66 4.21
N GLY A 61 7.00 12.73 5.04
CA GLY A 61 7.36 11.33 4.98
C GLY A 61 6.80 10.56 3.78
N TRP A 62 5.71 11.02 3.19
CA TRP A 62 5.12 10.36 2.02
C TRP A 62 5.91 10.68 0.75
N GLN A 63 6.52 9.65 0.15
CA GLN A 63 7.46 9.75 -0.97
C GLN A 63 7.14 8.80 -2.13
N THR A 64 5.90 8.29 -2.21
CA THR A 64 5.50 7.41 -3.33
C THR A 64 5.68 8.08 -4.68
N GLY A 65 6.54 7.49 -5.52
CA GLY A 65 6.94 8.02 -6.84
C GLY A 65 8.27 8.79 -6.83
N ASN A 66 8.88 9.03 -5.67
CA ASN A 66 10.05 9.89 -5.54
C ASN A 66 11.39 9.14 -5.35
N PHE A 67 11.40 7.82 -5.26
CA PHE A 67 12.65 7.06 -5.21
C PHE A 67 13.35 7.06 -6.58
N ALA A 68 14.68 6.90 -6.57
CA ALA A 68 15.48 6.84 -7.78
C ALA A 68 15.18 5.57 -8.61
N ASP A 69 15.63 5.57 -9.87
CA ASP A 69 15.60 4.40 -10.73
C ASP A 69 16.29 3.20 -10.06
N GLY A 70 15.80 2.00 -10.33
CA GLY A 70 16.28 0.77 -9.71
C GLY A 70 15.62 0.44 -8.37
N TRP A 71 14.79 1.34 -7.81
CA TRP A 71 13.88 1.04 -6.71
C TRP A 71 12.48 0.75 -7.22
N GLN A 72 11.87 -0.29 -6.68
CA GLN A 72 10.44 -0.51 -6.74
C GLN A 72 9.79 0.08 -5.49
N GLU A 73 8.52 0.45 -5.58
CA GLU A 73 7.82 1.08 -4.46
C GLU A 73 6.47 0.43 -4.23
N TRP A 74 6.12 0.18 -2.97
CA TRP A 74 4.74 -0.12 -2.61
C TRP A 74 3.83 1.04 -3.03
N ASN A 75 2.82 0.73 -3.83
CA ASN A 75 1.93 1.73 -4.39
C ASN A 75 0.65 1.86 -3.54
N ASP A 76 0.68 2.77 -2.56
CA ASP A 76 -0.48 3.09 -1.72
C ASP A 76 -1.64 3.68 -2.52
N ARG A 77 -1.36 4.44 -3.58
CA ARG A 77 -2.38 4.97 -4.49
C ARG A 77 -3.12 3.86 -5.24
N TYR A 78 -2.42 2.76 -5.59
CA TYR A 78 -3.06 1.56 -6.14
C TYR A 78 -3.97 0.92 -5.08
N ARG A 79 -3.42 0.62 -3.91
CA ARG A 79 -4.17 0.05 -2.77
C ARG A 79 -5.46 0.83 -2.51
N ASP A 80 -5.33 2.13 -2.33
CA ASP A 80 -6.45 2.99 -1.97
C ASP A 80 -7.49 3.08 -3.07
N ARG A 81 -7.05 3.15 -4.33
CA ARG A 81 -7.99 3.24 -5.46
C ARG A 81 -8.74 1.95 -5.70
N VAL A 82 -8.08 0.80 -5.56
CA VAL A 82 -8.74 -0.51 -5.66
C VAL A 82 -9.78 -0.68 -4.56
N ARG A 83 -9.42 -0.38 -3.32
CA ARG A 83 -10.34 -0.44 -2.18
C ARG A 83 -11.52 0.52 -2.36
N ASN A 84 -11.28 1.77 -2.76
CA ASN A 84 -12.36 2.71 -3.05
C ASN A 84 -13.29 2.17 -4.12
N PHE A 85 -12.77 1.76 -5.27
CA PHE A 85 -13.59 1.34 -6.40
C PHE A 85 -14.51 0.15 -6.08
N TRP A 86 -14.01 -0.84 -5.34
CA TRP A 86 -14.75 -2.05 -5.04
C TRP A 86 -15.58 -1.99 -3.75
N LEU A 87 -15.27 -1.09 -2.83
CA LEU A 87 -15.84 -1.05 -1.48
C LEU A 87 -16.43 0.32 -1.13
N SER A 88 -15.60 1.29 -0.73
CA SER A 88 -16.08 2.53 -0.13
C SER A 88 -16.81 3.46 -1.10
N ASP A 89 -16.47 3.50 -2.38
CA ASP A 89 -17.20 4.29 -3.37
C ASP A 89 -18.62 3.72 -3.60
N ILE A 90 -18.77 2.39 -3.53
CA ILE A 90 -20.07 1.72 -3.64
C ILE A 90 -20.95 2.04 -2.43
N ASP A 91 -20.39 1.95 -1.22
CA ASP A 91 -21.10 2.31 0.01
C ASP A 91 -21.52 3.78 -0.02
N TYR A 92 -20.60 4.69 -0.35
CA TYR A 92 -20.91 6.12 -0.47
C TYR A 92 -22.03 6.38 -1.49
N ALA A 93 -21.94 5.80 -2.69
CA ALA A 93 -22.94 5.99 -3.74
C ALA A 93 -24.33 5.50 -3.30
N ARG A 94 -24.40 4.39 -2.56
CA ARG A 94 -25.66 3.86 -2.01
C ARG A 94 -26.26 4.79 -0.95
N ARG A 95 -25.44 5.28 0.00
CA ARG A 95 -25.91 6.17 1.08
C ARG A 95 -26.33 7.55 0.55
N ALA A 96 -25.60 8.07 -0.42
CA ALA A 96 -25.84 9.38 -1.02
C ALA A 96 -26.87 9.36 -2.17
N SER A 97 -27.38 8.19 -2.57
CA SER A 97 -28.19 7.99 -3.80
C SER A 97 -27.53 8.63 -5.03
N ALA A 98 -26.20 8.50 -5.12
CA ALA A 98 -25.35 9.10 -6.15
C ALA A 98 -24.78 8.02 -7.09
N ALA A 99 -24.29 8.45 -8.26
CA ALA A 99 -23.53 7.55 -9.14
C ALA A 99 -22.19 7.17 -8.51
N PRO A 100 -21.75 5.89 -8.66
CA PRO A 100 -20.41 5.49 -8.24
C PRO A 100 -19.32 6.30 -8.96
N VAL A 101 -18.14 6.44 -8.31
CA VAL A 101 -16.97 7.06 -8.93
C VAL A 101 -16.57 6.26 -10.18
N GLY A 102 -16.26 6.97 -11.27
CA GLY A 102 -15.96 6.34 -12.56
C GLY A 102 -14.67 5.50 -12.57
N ILE A 103 -14.59 4.61 -13.56
CA ILE A 103 -13.49 3.65 -13.75
C ILE A 103 -12.11 4.29 -14.05
N GLY A 104 -12.07 5.56 -14.50
CA GLY A 104 -10.84 6.19 -15.01
C GLY A 104 -9.66 6.13 -14.04
N GLY A 105 -9.86 6.47 -12.76
CA GLY A 105 -8.80 6.40 -11.77
C GLY A 105 -8.33 4.97 -11.47
N PHE A 106 -9.21 3.98 -11.56
CA PHE A 106 -8.86 2.57 -11.42
C PHE A 106 -8.05 2.08 -12.63
N ALA A 107 -8.45 2.45 -13.85
CA ALA A 107 -7.73 2.12 -15.07
C ALA A 107 -6.29 2.65 -15.06
N ILE A 108 -6.06 3.89 -14.60
CA ILE A 108 -4.71 4.46 -14.45
C ILE A 108 -3.85 3.59 -13.52
N ARG A 109 -4.43 3.07 -12.41
CA ARG A 109 -3.70 2.21 -11.47
C ARG A 109 -3.34 0.87 -12.11
N LEU A 110 -4.27 0.24 -12.82
CA LEU A 110 -4.02 -1.01 -13.55
C LEU A 110 -2.98 -0.84 -14.66
N ALA A 111 -2.97 0.32 -15.33
CA ALA A 111 -2.02 0.63 -16.39
C ALA A 111 -0.62 1.07 -15.89
N GLY A 112 -0.31 0.88 -14.61
CA GLY A 112 1.04 1.13 -14.07
C GLY A 112 1.23 2.48 -13.39
N SER A 113 0.13 3.22 -13.10
CA SER A 113 0.19 4.46 -12.32
C SER A 113 1.11 5.55 -12.91
N SER A 114 1.01 5.80 -14.21
CA SER A 114 1.85 6.76 -14.96
C SER A 114 1.80 8.20 -14.43
N ASN A 115 0.79 8.55 -13.63
CA ASN A 115 0.72 9.83 -12.93
C ASN A 115 1.38 9.81 -11.55
N THR A 116 2.11 8.76 -11.22
CA THR A 116 2.87 8.58 -9.96
C THR A 116 4.34 8.28 -10.27
N PHE A 117 4.59 7.36 -11.18
CA PHE A 117 5.93 6.97 -11.59
C PHE A 117 6.27 7.61 -12.94
N SER A 118 7.50 8.13 -13.07
CA SER A 118 7.94 8.75 -14.33
C SER A 118 7.98 7.74 -15.47
N ALA A 119 7.98 8.23 -16.71
CA ALA A 119 8.04 7.38 -17.89
C ALA A 119 9.32 6.54 -17.95
N GLU A 120 10.43 7.08 -17.45
CA GLU A 120 11.74 6.41 -17.39
C GLU A 120 11.69 5.22 -16.43
N ARG A 121 11.03 5.37 -15.27
CA ARG A 121 10.87 4.30 -14.30
C ARG A 121 9.87 3.23 -14.75
N GLY A 122 8.90 3.65 -15.52
CA GLY A 122 7.88 2.78 -16.10
C GLY A 122 6.97 2.08 -15.07
N PRO A 123 6.09 1.18 -15.54
CA PRO A 123 5.10 0.51 -14.68
C PRO A 123 5.74 -0.49 -13.70
N LEU A 124 6.96 -0.97 -13.96
CA LEU A 124 7.66 -1.92 -13.09
C LEU A 124 8.17 -1.31 -11.79
N ALA A 125 8.19 0.02 -11.68
CA ALA A 125 8.46 0.71 -10.42
C ALA A 125 7.35 0.48 -9.39
N SER A 126 6.14 0.15 -9.82
CA SER A 126 4.96 -0.03 -8.97
C SER A 126 4.85 -1.46 -8.46
N VAL A 127 4.93 -1.64 -7.15
CA VAL A 127 4.51 -2.89 -6.47
C VAL A 127 3.07 -2.71 -6.02
N ASN A 128 2.15 -3.30 -6.77
CA ASN A 128 0.72 -3.22 -6.50
C ASN A 128 0.33 -4.19 -5.37
N PHE A 129 -0.46 -3.71 -4.42
CA PHE A 129 -0.99 -4.51 -3.32
C PHE A 129 -2.38 -4.04 -2.90
N VAL A 130 -3.13 -4.89 -2.20
CA VAL A 130 -4.46 -4.57 -1.68
C VAL A 130 -4.47 -4.51 -0.16
N ALA A 131 -3.72 -5.39 0.50
CA ALA A 131 -3.62 -5.47 1.96
C ALA A 131 -2.16 -5.52 2.39
N ALA A 132 -1.85 -4.94 3.55
CA ALA A 132 -0.55 -4.94 4.19
C ALA A 132 -0.71 -5.08 5.71
N HIS A 133 0.42 -5.17 6.43
CA HIS A 133 0.46 -5.45 7.87
C HIS A 133 -0.12 -4.33 8.76
N ASP A 134 -0.17 -3.10 8.26
CA ASP A 134 -0.62 -1.90 8.98
C ASP A 134 -2.12 -1.60 8.82
N GLY A 135 -2.86 -2.47 8.12
CA GLY A 135 -4.28 -2.29 7.88
C GLY A 135 -5.08 -3.59 7.93
N PHE A 136 -6.31 -3.52 7.46
CA PHE A 136 -7.22 -4.66 7.43
C PHE A 136 -6.72 -5.79 6.50
N THR A 137 -6.95 -7.03 6.93
CA THR A 137 -6.87 -8.18 6.03
C THR A 137 -7.90 -8.07 4.92
N VAL A 138 -7.75 -8.86 3.85
CA VAL A 138 -8.76 -8.87 2.75
C VAL A 138 -10.14 -9.28 3.26
N HIS A 139 -10.20 -10.17 4.26
CA HIS A 139 -11.46 -10.55 4.91
C HIS A 139 -12.06 -9.36 5.69
N ASP A 140 -11.26 -8.62 6.44
CA ASP A 140 -11.73 -7.51 7.25
C ASP A 140 -12.17 -6.31 6.41
N LEU A 141 -11.51 -6.09 5.26
CA LEU A 141 -11.92 -5.06 4.28
C LEU A 141 -13.38 -5.20 3.84
N VAL A 142 -13.93 -6.40 3.82
CA VAL A 142 -15.31 -6.67 3.42
C VAL A 142 -16.24 -6.94 4.61
N SER A 143 -15.72 -6.89 5.84
CA SER A 143 -16.45 -7.30 7.05
C SER A 143 -16.57 -6.22 8.10
N TYR A 144 -15.71 -5.19 8.07
CA TYR A 144 -15.68 -4.15 9.09
C TYR A 144 -15.58 -2.76 8.45
N ASP A 145 -16.31 -1.79 8.99
CA ASP A 145 -16.16 -0.37 8.63
C ASP A 145 -15.16 0.34 9.54
N VAL A 146 -14.99 -0.13 10.78
CA VAL A 146 -14.06 0.45 11.76
C VAL A 146 -13.14 -0.62 12.35
N LYS A 147 -11.96 -0.20 12.83
CA LYS A 147 -11.03 -1.14 13.48
C LYS A 147 -11.50 -1.54 14.89
N HIS A 148 -11.28 -2.82 15.24
CA HIS A 148 -11.67 -3.42 16.51
C HIS A 148 -10.45 -4.06 17.21
N ASN A 149 -9.35 -3.31 17.34
CA ASN A 149 -8.06 -3.80 17.81
C ASN A 149 -7.68 -3.36 19.25
N ILE A 150 -8.63 -2.91 20.07
CA ILE A 150 -8.37 -2.49 21.46
C ILE A 150 -7.75 -3.62 22.28
N GLY A 151 -8.10 -4.88 21.98
CA GLY A 151 -7.62 -6.07 22.69
C GLY A 151 -6.11 -6.34 22.56
N ASN A 152 -5.40 -5.68 21.64
CA ASN A 152 -3.94 -5.83 21.50
C ASN A 152 -3.13 -5.00 22.52
N GLY A 153 -3.80 -4.17 23.35
CA GLY A 153 -3.16 -3.35 24.37
C GLY A 153 -2.72 -1.95 23.95
N GLU A 154 -2.78 -1.62 22.68
CA GLU A 154 -2.36 -0.32 22.13
C GLU A 154 -3.48 0.74 22.14
N GLN A 155 -4.59 0.45 22.81
CA GLN A 155 -5.74 1.36 22.95
C GLN A 155 -6.31 1.85 21.60
N GLY A 156 -6.20 1.05 20.57
CA GLY A 156 -6.66 1.38 19.22
C GLY A 156 -5.80 2.43 18.49
N ARG A 157 -4.62 2.77 18.97
CA ARG A 157 -3.73 3.76 18.34
C ARG A 157 -2.93 3.22 17.17
N ASP A 158 -2.71 1.90 17.13
CA ASP A 158 -1.96 1.23 16.08
C ASP A 158 -2.80 0.93 14.84
N GLY A 159 -2.12 0.72 13.72
CA GLY A 159 -2.72 0.43 12.44
C GLY A 159 -3.51 1.60 11.83
N ALA A 160 -3.92 1.44 10.58
CA ALA A 160 -4.62 2.47 9.82
C ALA A 160 -6.04 2.71 10.36
N ASP A 161 -6.39 3.98 10.64
CA ASP A 161 -7.75 4.37 11.04
C ASP A 161 -8.74 4.30 9.88
N THR A 162 -8.29 4.59 8.65
CA THR A 162 -9.11 4.58 7.45
C THR A 162 -8.68 3.44 6.53
N ASN A 163 -9.43 2.35 6.51
CA ASN A 163 -9.12 1.18 5.69
C ASN A 163 -9.83 1.17 4.32
N ARG A 164 -10.70 2.12 4.04
CA ARG A 164 -11.52 2.18 2.81
C ARG A 164 -12.31 0.89 2.60
N SER A 165 -12.78 0.33 3.69
CA SER A 165 -13.54 -0.92 3.78
C SER A 165 -15.04 -0.70 3.60
N PHE A 166 -15.78 -1.80 3.53
CA PHE A 166 -17.25 -1.79 3.56
C PHE A 166 -17.76 -3.11 4.13
N ASN A 167 -18.49 -3.05 5.24
CA ASN A 167 -18.99 -4.22 5.97
C ASN A 167 -20.18 -4.94 5.28
N HIS A 168 -20.68 -4.41 4.19
CA HIS A 168 -21.86 -4.93 3.44
C HIS A 168 -23.14 -5.04 4.28
N GLY A 169 -23.29 -4.15 5.26
CA GLY A 169 -24.51 -4.03 6.08
C GLY A 169 -24.47 -4.75 7.42
N THR A 170 -23.37 -5.44 7.75
CA THR A 170 -23.19 -6.08 9.05
C THR A 170 -21.76 -5.92 9.51
N GLU A 171 -21.54 -5.28 10.65
CA GLU A 171 -20.21 -5.11 11.24
C GLU A 171 -19.73 -6.42 11.85
N GLY A 172 -18.61 -6.97 11.35
CA GLY A 172 -18.02 -8.20 11.85
C GLY A 172 -18.68 -9.50 11.37
N PRO A 173 -18.60 -10.57 12.18
CA PRO A 173 -19.12 -11.89 11.82
C PRO A 173 -20.63 -11.90 11.62
N THR A 174 -21.10 -12.70 10.66
CA THR A 174 -22.52 -12.87 10.36
C THR A 174 -22.81 -14.27 9.86
N SER A 175 -24.04 -14.74 10.07
CA SER A 175 -24.59 -15.97 9.46
C SER A 175 -25.55 -15.68 8.31
N ASP A 176 -25.79 -14.40 7.97
CA ASP A 176 -26.68 -14.03 6.85
C ASP A 176 -26.07 -14.50 5.52
N PRO A 177 -26.77 -15.39 4.78
CA PRO A 177 -26.24 -15.96 3.54
C PRO A 177 -26.10 -14.91 2.44
N GLY A 178 -26.93 -13.86 2.43
CA GLY A 178 -26.86 -12.76 1.46
C GLY A 178 -25.62 -11.92 1.67
N VAL A 179 -25.35 -11.50 2.92
CA VAL A 179 -24.14 -10.74 3.28
C VAL A 179 -22.87 -11.57 2.98
N LEU A 180 -22.87 -12.85 3.36
CA LEU A 180 -21.72 -13.74 3.09
C LEU A 180 -21.48 -13.93 1.59
N ALA A 181 -22.54 -14.00 0.77
CA ALA A 181 -22.39 -14.13 -0.68
C ALA A 181 -21.76 -12.88 -1.31
N VAL A 182 -22.19 -11.68 -0.89
CA VAL A 182 -21.62 -10.41 -1.38
C VAL A 182 -20.16 -10.23 -0.94
N ARG A 183 -19.84 -10.52 0.33
CA ARG A 183 -18.46 -10.49 0.84
C ARG A 183 -17.54 -11.41 0.03
N ARG A 184 -17.96 -12.66 -0.20
CA ARG A 184 -17.21 -13.61 -1.04
C ARG A 184 -17.02 -13.11 -2.47
N LYS A 185 -18.02 -12.45 -3.05
CA LYS A 185 -17.91 -11.84 -4.37
C LYS A 185 -16.89 -10.70 -4.37
N ALA A 186 -16.93 -9.81 -3.38
CA ALA A 186 -16.00 -8.67 -3.25
C ALA A 186 -14.54 -9.13 -3.09
N ILE A 187 -14.28 -10.21 -2.33
CA ILE A 187 -12.93 -10.79 -2.17
C ILE A 187 -12.39 -11.36 -3.50
N ARG A 188 -13.27 -11.91 -4.36
CA ARG A 188 -12.84 -12.50 -5.64
C ARG A 188 -12.57 -11.48 -6.74
N ASN A 189 -13.12 -10.29 -6.64
CA ASN A 189 -12.93 -9.19 -7.59
C ASN A 189 -11.60 -8.48 -7.40
#